data_a0b8cadb164405976f01396577764e81
#
_entry.id   a0b8cadb164405976f01396577764e81
#
_cell.length_a   1.000
_cell.length_b   1.000
_cell.length_c   1.000
_cell.angle_alpha   90.00
_cell.angle_beta   90.00
_cell.angle_gamma   90.00
#
_symmetry.space_group_name_H-M   'P 1'
#
loop_
_entity.id
_entity.type
_entity.pdbx_description
1 polymer ?
#
loop_
_entity_poly.entity_id
_entity_poly.type
_entity_poly.pdbx_seq_one_letter_code
_entity_poly.pdbx_strand_id
1 'polypeptide(L)'
;MNSDSVARVLEEIMIHIDYQEDDLNLRSFLKRNLNKFVLKNDPLNQIDGFLGEGLPENINLWSKAGLMSEVRHDSAWWVNSPSLQTLLVVFCNGEEYSKDTSFLPFIAKEVYEFNKTYIIDD
;
A
#
# COMPACT_ATOMS: atom_id res chain seq x y z
N MET A 1 6.06 -13.01 -11.64
CA MET A 1 5.78 -11.58 -11.59
C MET A 1 6.75 -10.95 -10.61
N ASN A 2 7.34 -9.82 -10.95
CA ASN A 2 8.27 -9.10 -10.10
C ASN A 2 7.68 -7.76 -9.63
N SER A 3 8.41 -7.04 -8.79
CA SER A 3 7.92 -5.77 -8.25
C SER A 3 7.67 -4.72 -9.34
N ASP A 4 8.49 -4.70 -10.38
CA ASP A 4 8.29 -3.81 -11.54
C ASP A 4 6.96 -4.08 -12.24
N SER A 5 6.63 -5.34 -12.47
CA SER A 5 5.39 -5.72 -13.13
C SER A 5 4.18 -5.32 -12.29
N VAL A 6 4.25 -5.52 -10.98
CA VAL A 6 3.19 -5.13 -10.04
C VAL A 6 3.02 -3.61 -10.04
N ALA A 7 4.13 -2.88 -10.00
CA ALA A 7 4.08 -1.41 -10.02
C ALA A 7 3.39 -0.89 -11.28
N ARG A 8 3.69 -1.49 -12.44
CA ARG A 8 3.06 -1.10 -13.71
C ARG A 8 1.57 -1.38 -13.73
N VAL A 9 1.15 -2.53 -13.19
CA VAL A 9 -0.27 -2.87 -13.12
C VAL A 9 -1.00 -1.88 -12.21
N LEU A 10 -0.43 -1.57 -11.05
CA LEU A 10 -1.03 -0.63 -10.12
C LEU A 10 -1.11 0.78 -10.71
N GLU A 11 -0.07 1.21 -11.41
CA GLU A 11 -0.06 2.49 -12.12
C GLU A 11 -1.19 2.56 -13.16
N GLU A 12 -1.40 1.49 -13.94
CA GLU A 12 -2.50 1.43 -14.90
C GLU A 12 -3.86 1.58 -14.22
N ILE A 13 -4.04 0.91 -13.10
CA ILE A 13 -5.31 0.98 -12.36
C ILE A 13 -5.55 2.39 -11.81
N MET A 14 -4.52 3.05 -11.30
CA MET A 14 -4.66 4.31 -10.57
C MET A 14 -4.56 5.55 -11.44
N ILE A 15 -3.79 5.50 -12.54
CA ILE A 15 -3.54 6.67 -13.39
C ILE A 15 -4.26 6.56 -14.74
N HIS A 16 -4.14 5.41 -15.40
CA HIS A 16 -4.58 5.24 -16.79
C HIS A 16 -5.98 4.64 -16.91
N ILE A 17 -6.80 4.87 -15.91
CA ILE A 17 -8.15 4.34 -15.89
C ILE A 17 -9.03 5.02 -16.96
N ASP A 18 -9.75 4.22 -17.74
CA ASP A 18 -10.64 4.70 -18.80
C ASP A 18 -12.06 4.98 -18.32
N TYR A 19 -12.25 5.04 -17.02
CA TYR A 19 -13.58 5.25 -16.39
C TYR A 19 -14.58 4.16 -16.74
N GLN A 20 -14.10 3.00 -17.13
CA GLN A 20 -14.96 1.82 -17.30
C GLN A 20 -15.41 1.33 -15.93
N GLU A 21 -16.60 0.75 -15.88
CA GLU A 21 -17.17 0.25 -14.63
C GLU A 21 -16.24 -0.77 -13.95
N ASP A 22 -15.62 -1.67 -14.74
CA ASP A 22 -14.73 -2.69 -14.20
C ASP A 22 -13.49 -2.08 -13.56
N ASP A 23 -12.94 -1.02 -14.16
CA ASP A 23 -11.76 -0.34 -13.63
C ASP A 23 -12.09 0.37 -12.31
N LEU A 24 -13.24 1.02 -12.24
CA LEU A 24 -13.69 1.69 -11.03
C LEU A 24 -13.97 0.68 -9.91
N ASN A 25 -14.53 -0.46 -10.25
CA ASN A 25 -14.77 -1.54 -9.29
C ASN A 25 -13.45 -2.12 -8.76
N LEU A 26 -12.46 -2.28 -9.63
CA LEU A 26 -11.14 -2.76 -9.24
C LEU A 26 -10.47 -1.78 -8.29
N ARG A 27 -10.54 -0.49 -8.59
CA ARG A 27 -9.99 0.54 -7.71
C ARG A 27 -10.70 0.52 -6.35
N SER A 28 -12.01 0.41 -6.32
CA SER A 28 -12.77 0.30 -5.08
C SER A 28 -12.39 -0.94 -4.27
N PHE A 29 -12.14 -2.05 -4.95
CA PHE A 29 -11.69 -3.28 -4.30
C PHE A 29 -10.34 -3.12 -3.59
N LEU A 30 -9.45 -2.30 -4.15
CA LEU A 30 -8.11 -2.08 -3.59
C LEU A 30 -8.10 -1.02 -2.48
N LYS A 31 -9.17 -0.24 -2.33
CA LYS A 31 -9.22 0.80 -1.31
C LYS A 31 -9.20 0.19 0.09
N ARG A 32 -8.30 0.69 0.94
CA ARG A 32 -8.15 0.18 2.31
C ARG A 32 -8.71 1.16 3.34
N ASN A 33 -9.20 0.60 4.43
CA ASN A 33 -9.64 1.36 5.58
C ASN A 33 -8.53 1.27 6.64
N LEU A 34 -7.96 2.41 7.02
CA LEU A 34 -6.88 2.48 8.00
C LEU A 34 -7.37 2.73 9.42
N ASN A 35 -8.68 2.74 9.65
CA ASN A 35 -9.23 2.97 10.97
C ASN A 35 -8.88 1.80 11.90
N LYS A 36 -8.18 2.10 12.97
CA LYS A 36 -7.69 1.08 13.91
C LYS A 36 -8.80 0.26 14.54
N PHE A 37 -9.95 0.87 14.75
CA PHE A 37 -11.11 0.19 15.32
C PHE A 37 -11.64 -0.88 14.38
N VAL A 38 -11.70 -0.58 13.08
CA VAL A 38 -12.14 -1.52 12.05
C VAL A 38 -11.12 -2.65 11.92
N LEU A 39 -9.83 -2.30 11.85
CA LEU A 39 -8.75 -3.28 11.67
C LEU A 39 -8.67 -4.27 12.83
N LYS A 40 -8.92 -3.81 14.05
CA LYS A 40 -8.88 -4.66 15.24
C LYS A 40 -9.87 -5.83 15.15
N ASN A 41 -10.98 -5.63 14.47
CA ASN A 41 -12.03 -6.63 14.31
C ASN A 41 -11.90 -7.47 13.05
N ASP A 42 -10.83 -7.28 12.28
CA ASP A 42 -10.56 -8.04 11.07
C ASP A 42 -9.14 -8.64 11.15
N PRO A 43 -9.00 -9.86 11.67
CA PRO A 43 -7.68 -10.48 11.83
C PRO A 43 -6.98 -10.81 10.51
N LEU A 44 -7.70 -10.76 9.39
CA LEU A 44 -7.14 -11.02 8.06
C LEU A 44 -6.95 -9.73 7.25
N ASN A 45 -6.93 -8.57 7.92
CA ASN A 45 -6.74 -7.30 7.22
C ASN A 45 -5.37 -7.23 6.54
N GLN A 46 -5.27 -6.41 5.49
CA GLN A 46 -4.05 -6.24 4.71
C GLN A 46 -3.28 -4.98 5.11
N ILE A 47 -3.41 -4.54 6.34
CA ILE A 47 -2.75 -3.35 6.88
C ILE A 47 -1.76 -3.73 7.98
N ASP A 48 -2.20 -4.48 9.00
CA ASP A 48 -1.33 -4.88 10.11
C ASP A 48 -0.22 -5.80 9.60
N GLY A 49 1.03 -5.40 9.83
CA GLY A 49 2.18 -6.14 9.35
C GLY A 49 2.55 -5.86 7.90
N PHE A 50 1.86 -4.95 7.24
CA PHE A 50 2.09 -4.55 5.85
C PHE A 50 2.36 -3.04 5.77
N LEU A 51 2.45 -2.52 4.53
CA LEU A 51 2.84 -1.12 4.33
C LEU A 51 1.89 -0.12 5.01
N GLY A 52 0.60 -0.38 4.94
CA GLY A 52 -0.40 0.55 5.46
C GLY A 52 -0.29 0.83 6.95
N GLU A 53 0.26 -0.11 7.73
CA GLU A 53 0.43 0.11 9.17
C GLU A 53 1.40 1.26 9.47
N GLY A 54 2.33 1.53 8.57
CA GLY A 54 3.29 2.63 8.72
C GLY A 54 2.76 3.99 8.33
N LEU A 55 1.51 4.09 7.87
CA LEU A 55 0.90 5.32 7.38
C LEU A 55 -0.09 5.89 8.39
N PRO A 56 -0.31 7.22 8.38
CA PRO A 56 -1.36 7.83 9.21
C PRO A 56 -2.75 7.33 8.85
N GLU A 57 -3.66 7.28 9.82
CA GLU A 57 -5.03 6.77 9.61
C GLU A 57 -5.83 7.55 8.57
N ASN A 58 -5.51 8.83 8.39
CA ASN A 58 -6.27 9.70 7.47
C ASN A 58 -5.79 9.64 6.03
N ILE A 59 -4.79 8.83 5.73
CA ILE A 59 -4.28 8.66 4.37
C ILE A 59 -5.27 7.85 3.53
N ASN A 60 -5.47 8.27 2.29
CA ASN A 60 -6.18 7.46 1.31
C ASN A 60 -5.21 6.47 0.70
N LEU A 61 -5.48 5.18 0.90
CA LEU A 61 -4.59 4.10 0.50
C LEU A 61 -5.33 3.06 -0.35
N TRP A 62 -4.70 2.68 -1.45
CA TRP A 62 -5.09 1.53 -2.27
C TRP A 62 -3.93 0.55 -2.24
N SER A 63 -4.19 -0.71 -1.91
CA SER A 63 -3.11 -1.68 -1.78
C SER A 63 -3.58 -3.11 -1.99
N LYS A 64 -2.60 -4.00 -2.23
CA LYS A 64 -2.83 -5.44 -2.29
C LYS A 64 -1.61 -6.15 -1.71
N ALA A 65 -1.83 -6.84 -0.61
CA ALA A 65 -0.80 -7.59 0.10
C ALA A 65 -0.78 -9.06 -0.36
N GLY A 66 0.35 -9.72 -0.12
CA GLY A 66 0.52 -11.14 -0.32
C GLY A 66 1.37 -11.72 0.79
N LEU A 67 0.94 -12.84 1.35
CA LEU A 67 1.64 -13.52 2.43
C LEU A 67 1.61 -15.02 2.20
N MET A 68 2.79 -15.63 2.19
CA MET A 68 2.98 -17.07 2.12
C MET A 68 4.08 -17.46 3.11
N SER A 69 4.41 -18.75 3.20
CA SER A 69 5.37 -19.24 4.20
C SER A 69 6.76 -18.59 4.09
N GLU A 70 7.17 -18.22 2.87
CA GLU A 70 8.50 -17.68 2.61
C GLU A 70 8.49 -16.28 2.00
N VAL A 71 7.32 -15.68 1.83
CA VAL A 71 7.21 -14.37 1.19
C VAL A 71 6.22 -13.49 1.93
N ARG A 72 6.54 -12.20 1.99
CA ARG A 72 5.65 -11.15 2.45
C ARG A 72 5.80 -9.98 1.51
N HIS A 73 4.72 -9.62 0.83
CA HIS A 73 4.75 -8.56 -0.17
C HIS A 73 3.64 -7.57 0.10
N ASP A 74 3.83 -6.35 -0.37
CA ASP A 74 2.75 -5.40 -0.48
C ASP A 74 3.01 -4.43 -1.62
N SER A 75 1.93 -3.98 -2.24
CA SER A 75 1.94 -2.94 -3.24
C SER A 75 0.95 -1.88 -2.80
N ALA A 76 1.37 -0.63 -2.79
CA ALA A 76 0.58 0.45 -2.22
C ALA A 76 0.66 1.70 -3.08
N TRP A 77 -0.47 2.36 -3.20
CA TRP A 77 -0.60 3.69 -3.77
C TRP A 77 -1.31 4.56 -2.75
N TRP A 78 -0.70 5.66 -2.35
CA TRP A 78 -1.37 6.57 -1.41
C TRP A 78 -1.22 8.02 -1.84
N VAL A 79 -2.15 8.84 -1.36
CA VAL A 79 -2.17 10.28 -1.64
C VAL A 79 -1.55 11.00 -0.46
N ASN A 80 -0.36 11.59 -0.67
CA ASN A 80 0.31 12.42 0.32
C ASN A 80 -0.36 13.78 0.43
N SER A 81 -0.69 14.35 -0.75
CA SER A 81 -1.33 15.66 -0.89
C SER A 81 -2.00 15.70 -2.27
N PRO A 82 -2.81 16.73 -2.57
CA PRO A 82 -3.42 16.85 -3.90
C PRO A 82 -2.40 16.80 -5.05
N SER A 83 -1.18 17.25 -4.83
CA SER A 83 -0.15 17.31 -5.87
C SER A 83 0.87 16.19 -5.79
N LEU A 84 0.83 15.34 -4.76
CA LEU A 84 1.85 14.29 -4.57
C LEU A 84 1.20 12.97 -4.18
N GLN A 85 1.42 11.96 -5.01
CA GLN A 85 1.00 10.59 -4.75
C GLN A 85 2.24 9.69 -4.73
N THR A 86 2.16 8.59 -3.99
CA THR A 86 3.27 7.65 -3.85
C THR A 86 2.84 6.25 -4.29
N LEU A 87 3.66 5.64 -5.12
CA LEU A 87 3.56 4.23 -5.47
C LEU A 87 4.75 3.50 -4.86
N LEU A 88 4.50 2.52 -4.02
CA LEU A 88 5.53 1.74 -3.35
C LEU A 88 5.20 0.26 -3.46
N VAL A 89 6.15 -0.51 -3.98
CA VAL A 89 6.02 -1.97 -4.10
C VAL A 89 7.23 -2.60 -3.44
N VAL A 90 6.99 -3.49 -2.48
CA VAL A 90 8.06 -4.18 -1.75
C VAL A 90 7.78 -5.68 -1.77
N PHE A 91 8.74 -6.43 -2.27
CA PHE A 91 8.71 -7.89 -2.25
C PHE A 91 9.81 -8.37 -1.31
N CYS A 92 9.41 -9.10 -0.27
CA CYS A 92 10.34 -9.70 0.68
C CYS A 92 10.30 -11.21 0.52
N ASN A 93 11.48 -11.82 0.37
CA ASN A 93 11.63 -13.25 0.20
C ASN A 93 12.49 -13.82 1.34
N GLY A 94 12.09 -14.96 1.87
CA GLY A 94 12.75 -15.61 2.98
C GLY A 94 11.85 -15.70 4.20
N GLU A 95 11.98 -16.79 4.96
CA GLU A 95 11.15 -17.06 6.12
C GLU A 95 11.26 -15.96 7.18
N GLU A 96 12.45 -15.43 7.41
CA GLU A 96 12.65 -14.36 8.39
C GLU A 96 11.86 -13.10 8.04
N TYR A 97 11.77 -12.76 6.74
CA TYR A 97 11.01 -11.59 6.30
C TYR A 97 9.51 -11.87 6.25
N SER A 98 9.11 -13.09 5.92
CA SER A 98 7.69 -13.43 5.86
C SER A 98 7.02 -13.37 7.23
N LYS A 99 7.80 -13.62 8.28
CA LYS A 99 7.32 -13.59 9.67
C LYS A 99 7.53 -12.24 10.35
N ASP A 100 8.25 -11.33 9.72
CA ASP A 100 8.55 -10.01 10.29
C ASP A 100 7.41 -9.03 9.99
N THR A 101 6.59 -8.77 11.01
CA THR A 101 5.46 -7.86 10.90
C THR A 101 5.85 -6.39 11.08
N SER A 102 7.14 -6.09 11.30
CA SER A 102 7.61 -4.72 11.53
C SER A 102 8.33 -4.11 10.32
N PHE A 103 8.80 -4.92 9.39
CA PHE A 103 9.66 -4.47 8.30
C PHE A 103 8.91 -3.60 7.28
N LEU A 104 7.78 -4.09 6.75
CA LEU A 104 6.99 -3.31 5.77
C LEU A 104 6.44 -2.02 6.38
N PRO A 105 5.87 -2.04 7.60
CA PRO A 105 5.46 -0.79 8.24
C PRO A 105 6.60 0.21 8.39
N PHE A 106 7.79 -0.26 8.74
CA PHE A 106 8.97 0.59 8.86
C PHE A 106 9.31 1.26 7.53
N ILE A 107 9.33 0.49 6.43
CA ILE A 107 9.64 1.03 5.10
C ILE A 107 8.61 2.09 4.70
N ALA A 108 7.34 1.80 4.88
CA ALA A 108 6.27 2.75 4.50
C ALA A 108 6.39 4.05 5.30
N LYS A 109 6.66 3.95 6.59
CA LYS A 109 6.85 5.12 7.43
C LYS A 109 8.01 5.98 6.96
N GLU A 110 9.15 5.35 6.64
CA GLU A 110 10.33 6.06 6.16
C GLU A 110 10.07 6.75 4.83
N VAL A 111 9.40 6.08 3.89
CA VAL A 111 9.05 6.66 2.60
C VAL A 111 8.07 7.81 2.78
N TYR A 112 7.06 7.64 3.64
CA TYR A 112 6.09 8.69 3.92
C TYR A 112 6.76 9.94 4.50
N GLU A 113 7.63 9.76 5.49
CA GLU A 113 8.34 10.88 6.12
C GLU A 113 9.28 11.57 5.14
N PHE A 114 9.99 10.80 4.31
CA PHE A 114 10.86 11.35 3.26
C PHE A 114 10.06 12.20 2.27
N ASN A 115 8.90 11.70 1.84
CA ASN A 115 8.08 12.39 0.84
C ASN A 115 7.48 13.70 1.37
N LYS A 116 7.35 13.85 2.68
CA LYS A 116 6.90 15.12 3.28
C LYS A 116 7.81 16.29 2.92
N THR A 117 9.10 16.01 2.67
CA THR A 117 10.06 17.07 2.33
C THR A 117 9.75 17.71 0.97
N TYR A 118 8.94 17.05 0.14
CA TYR A 118 8.56 17.54 -1.19
C TYR A 118 7.18 18.19 -1.23
N ILE A 119 6.48 18.25 -0.09
CA ILE A 119 5.16 18.89 -0.02
C ILE A 119 5.37 20.31 0.47
N ILE A 120 5.18 21.27 -0.45
CA ILE A 120 5.51 22.67 -0.16
C ILE A 120 4.25 23.51 0.08
N ASP A 121 3.26 23.46 -0.80
CA ASP A 121 2.11 24.37 -0.77
C ASP A 121 0.79 23.65 -1.05
N ASP A 122 0.47 22.65 -0.31
CA ASP A 122 -0.83 21.96 -0.46
C ASP A 122 -1.84 22.35 0.65
#